data_b19f74abe9876011693b2114ccbffbbc
#
_entry.id   b19f74abe9876011693b2114ccbffbbc
#
_cell.length_a   1.000
_cell.length_b   1.000
_cell.length_c   1.000
_cell.angle_alpha   90.00
_cell.angle_beta   90.00
_cell.angle_gamma   90.00
#
_symmetry.space_group_name_H-M   'P 1'
#
loop_
_entity.id
_entity.type
_entity.pdbx_description
1 polymer ?
#
loop_
_entity_poly.entity_id
_entity_poly.type
_entity_poly.pdbx_seq_one_letter_code
_entity_poly.pdbx_strand_id
1 'polypeptide(L)'
;DFDTIDKITEHEVNVIICNADEEKRIVYNTSNFAPHIERFVHLYNYLKEVHQNYKYVFTTDVRDVIFQNDPFEWMENNLGDKKVLCTSEALKYVDEPWGNENLMQTYGAFVHDKFKDKEIFNVGILGGESEYIKDLCLNLFLNCVNRPIPIVDQAVFNVTVNTKPYSDIFKFCRLSDGFAVNAGTTNDPAKIDSFKPKLLEESAKFDGEIVSNSDNVPFVIVHQYDRVPEWNEVLDAKYRGEA
;
A
#
# COMPACT_ATOMS: atom_id res chain seq x y z
N ASP A 1 -5.35 -12.16 -17.81
CA ASP A 1 -5.42 -12.63 -19.21
C ASP A 1 -5.28 -11.47 -20.19
N PHE A 2 -5.12 -11.73 -21.48
CA PHE A 2 -4.94 -10.69 -22.50
C PHE A 2 -6.20 -9.84 -22.70
N ASP A 3 -7.38 -10.37 -22.48
CA ASP A 3 -8.63 -9.62 -22.61
C ASP A 3 -8.72 -8.52 -21.52
N THR A 4 -8.17 -8.79 -20.34
CA THR A 4 -8.02 -7.78 -19.28
C THR A 4 -6.98 -6.73 -19.67
N ILE A 5 -5.86 -7.13 -20.27
CA ILE A 5 -4.82 -6.22 -20.75
C ILE A 5 -5.38 -5.29 -21.82
N ASP A 6 -6.09 -5.84 -22.79
CA ASP A 6 -6.68 -5.08 -23.89
C ASP A 6 -7.65 -4.00 -23.32
N LYS A 7 -8.53 -4.36 -22.37
CA LYS A 7 -9.44 -3.41 -21.69
C LYS A 7 -8.68 -2.31 -20.93
N ILE A 8 -7.63 -2.65 -20.19
CA ILE A 8 -6.84 -1.66 -19.44
C ILE A 8 -6.15 -0.70 -20.41
N THR A 9 -5.64 -1.21 -21.53
CA THR A 9 -4.94 -0.39 -22.53
C THR A 9 -5.86 0.63 -23.22
N GLU A 10 -7.17 0.33 -23.35
CA GLU A 10 -8.17 1.28 -23.85
C GLU A 10 -8.26 2.57 -23.01
N HIS A 11 -7.83 2.54 -21.77
CA HIS A 11 -7.82 3.68 -20.84
C HIS A 11 -6.49 4.46 -20.79
N GLU A 12 -5.68 4.39 -21.85
CA GLU A 12 -4.36 5.09 -21.95
C GLU A 12 -3.36 4.67 -20.87
N VAL A 13 -3.52 3.48 -20.30
CA VAL A 13 -2.60 2.92 -19.30
C VAL A 13 -1.50 2.12 -19.99
N ASN A 14 -0.25 2.39 -19.66
CA ASN A 14 0.88 1.59 -20.12
C ASN A 14 0.94 0.25 -19.40
N VAL A 15 0.67 -0.83 -20.09
CA VAL A 15 0.75 -2.19 -19.53
C VAL A 15 2.13 -2.79 -19.82
N ILE A 16 2.85 -3.11 -18.74
CA ILE A 16 4.15 -3.78 -18.83
C ILE A 16 3.95 -5.25 -18.47
N ILE A 17 4.10 -6.10 -19.47
CA ILE A 17 3.96 -7.54 -19.30
C ILE A 17 5.34 -8.12 -18.93
N CYS A 18 5.48 -8.57 -17.71
CA CYS A 18 6.74 -9.12 -17.21
C CYS A 18 7.01 -10.52 -17.73
N ASN A 19 5.98 -11.29 -18.02
CA ASN A 19 6.12 -12.66 -18.53
C ASN A 19 4.85 -13.14 -19.22
N ALA A 20 4.94 -13.48 -20.50
CA ALA A 20 3.82 -13.95 -21.30
C ALA A 20 4.23 -14.96 -22.36
N ASP A 21 3.31 -15.85 -22.71
CA ASP A 21 3.31 -16.61 -23.95
C ASP A 21 2.30 -15.92 -24.89
N GLU A 22 2.80 -15.11 -25.81
CA GLU A 22 1.95 -14.32 -26.71
C GLU A 22 1.14 -15.20 -27.66
N GLU A 23 1.69 -16.35 -28.11
CA GLU A 23 0.99 -17.26 -29.00
C GLU A 23 -0.23 -17.88 -28.31
N LYS A 24 -0.11 -18.20 -27.03
CA LYS A 24 -1.20 -18.76 -26.22
C LYS A 24 -2.06 -17.70 -25.54
N ARG A 25 -1.70 -16.42 -25.64
CA ARG A 25 -2.34 -15.30 -24.92
C ARG A 25 -2.44 -15.57 -23.40
N ILE A 26 -1.35 -16.06 -22.81
CA ILE A 26 -1.28 -16.37 -21.36
C ILE A 26 -0.20 -15.51 -20.71
N VAL A 27 -0.57 -14.82 -19.63
CA VAL A 27 0.38 -14.17 -18.70
C VAL A 27 0.55 -15.10 -17.51
N TYR A 28 1.77 -15.35 -17.09
CA TYR A 28 2.06 -16.24 -15.96
C TYR A 28 3.19 -15.72 -15.08
N ASN A 29 3.22 -16.22 -13.84
CA ASN A 29 4.30 -15.92 -12.89
C ASN A 29 5.61 -16.54 -13.36
N THR A 30 6.69 -15.77 -13.24
CA THR A 30 8.06 -16.21 -13.58
C THR A 30 8.76 -16.93 -12.45
N SER A 31 8.28 -16.78 -11.23
CA SER A 31 8.95 -17.30 -10.04
C SER A 31 8.00 -18.15 -9.19
N ASN A 32 8.59 -18.84 -8.21
CA ASN A 32 7.84 -19.59 -7.20
C ASN A 32 7.39 -18.71 -6.03
N PHE A 33 7.52 -17.39 -6.15
CA PHE A 33 7.13 -16.46 -5.10
C PHE A 33 5.68 -16.00 -5.26
N ALA A 34 5.06 -15.63 -4.14
CA ALA A 34 3.74 -15.01 -4.17
C ALA A 34 3.78 -13.65 -4.92
N PRO A 35 2.71 -13.28 -5.66
CA PRO A 35 2.64 -12.00 -6.37
C PRO A 35 2.93 -10.78 -5.47
N HIS A 36 2.57 -10.84 -4.20
CA HIS A 36 2.86 -9.81 -3.19
C HIS A 36 4.35 -9.54 -3.01
N ILE A 37 5.19 -10.56 -3.23
CA ILE A 37 6.66 -10.44 -3.16
C ILE A 37 7.21 -10.09 -4.55
N GLU A 38 6.73 -10.78 -5.58
CA GLU A 38 7.27 -10.67 -6.93
C GLU A 38 7.08 -9.27 -7.54
N ARG A 39 5.99 -8.56 -7.17
CA ARG A 39 5.75 -7.18 -7.61
C ARG A 39 6.95 -6.26 -7.36
N PHE A 40 7.69 -6.44 -6.27
CA PHE A 40 8.83 -5.58 -5.94
C PHE A 40 10.01 -5.75 -6.90
N VAL A 41 10.34 -6.96 -7.33
CA VAL A 41 11.42 -7.15 -8.31
C VAL A 41 11.03 -6.66 -9.69
N HIS A 42 9.76 -6.77 -10.07
CA HIS A 42 9.27 -6.20 -11.32
C HIS A 42 9.32 -4.67 -11.31
N LEU A 43 8.86 -4.05 -10.23
CA LEU A 43 8.97 -2.60 -10.03
C LEU A 43 10.43 -2.13 -10.03
N TYR A 44 11.32 -2.83 -9.33
CA TYR A 44 12.74 -2.52 -9.34
C TYR A 44 13.33 -2.58 -10.76
N ASN A 45 13.07 -3.65 -11.50
CA ASN A 45 13.60 -3.82 -12.85
C ASN A 45 13.10 -2.72 -13.80
N TYR A 46 11.84 -2.35 -13.71
CA TYR A 46 11.30 -1.24 -14.48
C TYR A 46 11.92 0.10 -14.07
N LEU A 47 11.89 0.41 -12.78
CA LEU A 47 12.41 1.67 -12.26
C LEU A 47 13.91 1.83 -12.49
N LYS A 48 14.68 0.74 -12.49
CA LYS A 48 16.11 0.77 -12.82
C LYS A 48 16.39 1.46 -14.16
N GLU A 49 15.51 1.28 -15.15
CA GLU A 49 15.67 1.84 -16.49
C GLU A 49 15.10 3.28 -16.59
N VAL A 50 14.05 3.61 -15.81
CA VAL A 50 13.28 4.84 -16.03
C VAL A 50 13.27 5.84 -14.88
N HIS A 51 13.76 5.48 -13.68
CA HIS A 51 13.62 6.34 -12.47
C HIS A 51 14.17 7.75 -12.65
N GLN A 52 15.20 7.94 -13.47
CA GLN A 52 15.79 9.26 -13.73
C GLN A 52 14.86 10.21 -14.48
N ASN A 53 13.81 9.68 -15.12
CA ASN A 53 12.84 10.46 -15.87
C ASN A 53 11.74 11.03 -14.96
N TYR A 54 11.66 10.59 -13.71
CA TYR A 54 10.58 10.94 -12.78
C TYR A 54 11.15 11.41 -11.44
N LYS A 55 10.64 12.53 -10.94
CA LYS A 55 10.99 13.01 -9.59
C LYS A 55 10.41 12.10 -8.52
N TYR A 56 9.13 11.77 -8.67
CA TYR A 56 8.39 10.93 -7.75
C TYR A 56 7.83 9.70 -8.44
N VAL A 57 7.72 8.62 -7.68
CA VAL A 57 7.01 7.40 -8.04
C VAL A 57 6.02 7.09 -6.94
N PHE A 58 4.84 6.66 -7.36
CA PHE A 58 3.80 6.20 -6.46
C PHE A 58 3.37 4.78 -6.86
N THR A 59 3.29 3.87 -5.89
CA THR A 59 2.83 2.50 -6.09
C THR A 59 1.61 2.24 -5.24
N THR A 60 0.59 1.61 -5.83
CA THR A 60 -0.65 1.25 -5.14
C THR A 60 -1.06 -0.17 -5.46
N ASP A 61 -1.86 -0.77 -4.58
CA ASP A 61 -2.77 -1.82 -5.00
C ASP A 61 -3.74 -1.22 -6.05
N VAL A 62 -4.36 -2.05 -6.88
CA VAL A 62 -5.11 -1.56 -8.06
C VAL A 62 -6.62 -1.69 -7.87
N ARG A 63 -7.07 -2.77 -7.20
CA ARG A 63 -8.47 -3.13 -7.15
C ARG A 63 -9.30 -2.22 -6.25
N ASP A 64 -8.76 -1.87 -5.10
CA ASP A 64 -9.47 -1.28 -3.96
C ASP A 64 -8.89 0.08 -3.53
N VAL A 65 -8.42 0.85 -4.52
CA VAL A 65 -7.84 2.19 -4.33
C VAL A 65 -8.55 3.20 -5.22
N ILE A 66 -8.87 4.35 -4.66
CA ILE A 66 -9.33 5.53 -5.40
C ILE A 66 -8.53 6.76 -4.98
N PHE A 67 -8.42 7.72 -5.90
CA PHE A 67 -7.76 9.00 -5.69
C PHE A 67 -8.83 10.09 -5.65
N GLN A 68 -8.91 10.80 -4.52
CA GLN A 68 -9.80 11.97 -4.39
C GLN A 68 -9.07 13.27 -4.76
N ASN A 69 -7.73 13.28 -4.65
CA ASN A 69 -6.87 14.41 -5.00
C ASN A 69 -5.56 13.91 -5.61
N ASP A 70 -4.73 14.83 -6.13
CA ASP A 70 -3.42 14.51 -6.71
C ASP A 70 -2.39 14.14 -5.61
N PRO A 71 -1.87 12.90 -5.59
CA PRO A 71 -0.88 12.47 -4.62
C PRO A 71 0.50 13.12 -4.83
N PHE A 72 0.82 13.52 -6.06
CA PHE A 72 2.10 14.16 -6.37
C PHE A 72 2.15 15.60 -5.87
N GLU A 73 1.06 16.34 -6.02
CA GLU A 73 0.92 17.69 -5.46
C GLU A 73 1.02 17.63 -3.93
N TRP A 74 0.37 16.65 -3.31
CA TRP A 74 0.45 16.47 -1.86
C TRP A 74 1.88 16.16 -1.41
N MET A 75 2.59 15.28 -2.09
CA MET A 75 3.99 14.94 -1.77
C MET A 75 4.91 16.15 -1.91
N GLU A 76 4.76 16.92 -2.98
CA GLU A 76 5.57 18.14 -3.22
C GLU A 76 5.47 19.11 -2.04
N ASN A 77 4.27 19.24 -1.47
CA ASN A 77 3.99 20.19 -0.40
C ASN A 77 4.29 19.65 1.01
N ASN A 78 4.29 18.32 1.20
CA ASN A 78 4.26 17.74 2.54
C ASN A 78 5.40 16.75 2.84
N LEU A 79 6.17 16.30 1.86
CA LEU A 79 7.24 15.33 2.09
C LEU A 79 8.40 15.93 2.93
N GLY A 80 8.65 17.23 2.76
CA GLY A 80 9.68 17.97 3.50
C GLY A 80 11.09 17.46 3.19
N ASP A 81 11.85 17.11 4.22
CA ASP A 81 13.19 16.53 4.11
C ASP A 81 13.19 15.01 3.88
N LYS A 82 12.01 14.39 3.95
CA LYS A 82 11.84 12.96 3.78
C LYS A 82 11.88 12.56 2.30
N LYS A 83 12.19 11.30 2.05
CA LYS A 83 12.41 10.76 0.70
C LYS A 83 11.30 9.84 0.27
N VAL A 84 10.68 9.17 1.21
CA VAL A 84 9.62 8.18 0.98
C VAL A 84 8.53 8.39 2.03
N LEU A 85 7.29 8.08 1.68
CA LEU A 85 6.17 8.03 2.61
C LEU A 85 5.53 6.65 2.66
N CYS A 86 4.90 6.36 3.77
CA CYS A 86 3.99 5.22 3.97
C CYS A 86 2.79 5.65 4.79
N THR A 87 1.72 4.85 4.75
CA THR A 87 0.42 5.19 5.32
C THR A 87 0.06 4.26 6.46
N SER A 88 -0.41 4.82 7.56
CA SER A 88 -0.78 4.10 8.76
C SER A 88 -2.06 3.28 8.57
N GLU A 89 -2.12 2.11 9.22
CA GLU A 89 -3.36 1.36 9.46
C GLU A 89 -4.05 1.77 10.77
N ALA A 90 -3.53 2.77 11.46
CA ALA A 90 -3.99 3.28 12.74
C ALA A 90 -4.06 2.23 13.86
N LEU A 91 -3.34 1.14 13.75
CA LEU A 91 -3.25 0.07 14.74
C LEU A 91 -1.79 -0.32 15.00
N LYS A 92 -1.53 -0.89 16.17
CA LYS A 92 -0.28 -1.57 16.47
C LYS A 92 -0.38 -3.05 16.10
N TYR A 93 0.76 -3.70 15.86
CA TYR A 93 0.80 -5.13 15.60
C TYR A 93 0.10 -5.95 16.71
N VAL A 94 0.35 -5.67 17.98
CA VAL A 94 -0.26 -6.38 19.11
C VAL A 94 -1.79 -6.31 19.12
N ASP A 95 -2.36 -5.32 18.46
CA ASP A 95 -3.81 -5.05 18.42
C ASP A 95 -4.49 -5.58 17.16
N GLU A 96 -3.72 -5.95 16.13
CA GLU A 96 -4.20 -6.52 14.86
C GLU A 96 -3.79 -8.02 14.77
N PRO A 97 -4.72 -8.95 15.01
CA PRO A 97 -4.39 -10.36 15.20
C PRO A 97 -3.67 -11.00 14.02
N TRP A 98 -4.09 -10.71 12.77
CA TRP A 98 -3.47 -11.29 11.58
C TRP A 98 -2.04 -10.79 11.38
N GLY A 99 -1.82 -9.50 11.46
CA GLY A 99 -0.49 -8.89 11.30
C GLY A 99 0.46 -9.29 12.43
N ASN A 100 -0.06 -9.38 13.67
CA ASN A 100 0.72 -9.83 14.82
C ASN A 100 1.24 -11.27 14.64
N GLU A 101 0.37 -12.17 14.20
CA GLU A 101 0.75 -13.56 13.89
C GLU A 101 1.69 -13.62 12.68
N ASN A 102 1.41 -12.85 11.63
CA ASN A 102 2.25 -12.76 10.43
C ASN A 102 3.68 -12.28 10.77
N LEU A 103 3.81 -11.25 11.61
CA LEU A 103 5.11 -10.77 12.09
C LEU A 103 5.87 -11.85 12.87
N MET A 104 5.18 -12.59 13.75
CA MET A 104 5.77 -13.69 14.51
C MET A 104 6.25 -14.81 13.59
N GLN A 105 5.42 -15.24 12.64
CA GLN A 105 5.77 -16.30 11.69
C GLN A 105 6.89 -15.88 10.74
N THR A 106 6.91 -14.63 10.32
CA THR A 106 7.93 -14.09 9.40
C THR A 106 9.32 -14.00 10.04
N TYR A 107 9.40 -13.60 11.30
CA TYR A 107 10.66 -13.22 11.94
C TYR A 107 10.99 -13.95 13.23
N GLY A 108 10.05 -14.68 13.82
CA GLY A 108 10.20 -15.33 15.11
C GLY A 108 10.15 -14.36 16.30
N ALA A 109 10.13 -14.94 17.50
CA ALA A 109 9.87 -14.24 18.76
C ALA A 109 10.80 -13.03 19.02
N PHE A 110 12.07 -13.14 18.69
CA PHE A 110 13.03 -12.08 19.00
C PHE A 110 12.76 -10.76 18.28
N VAL A 111 12.40 -10.81 16.99
CA VAL A 111 12.04 -9.61 16.22
C VAL A 111 10.63 -9.19 16.56
N HIS A 112 9.70 -10.14 16.68
CA HIS A 112 8.33 -9.88 17.09
C HIS A 112 8.27 -9.05 18.38
N ASP A 113 9.00 -9.42 19.42
CA ASP A 113 9.02 -8.68 20.69
C ASP A 113 9.51 -7.22 20.56
N LYS A 114 10.33 -6.93 19.55
CA LYS A 114 10.80 -5.56 19.28
C LYS A 114 9.80 -4.72 18.49
N PHE A 115 8.93 -5.36 17.72
CA PHE A 115 8.07 -4.68 16.75
C PHE A 115 6.57 -4.78 17.07
N LYS A 116 6.13 -5.69 17.94
CA LYS A 116 4.70 -5.88 18.26
C LYS A 116 3.97 -4.63 18.75
N ASP A 117 4.68 -3.72 19.42
CA ASP A 117 4.13 -2.45 19.93
C ASP A 117 4.27 -1.30 18.91
N LYS A 118 4.80 -1.57 17.71
CA LYS A 118 4.91 -0.57 16.64
C LYS A 118 3.60 -0.47 15.87
N GLU A 119 3.34 0.74 15.41
CA GLU A 119 2.26 1.06 14.47
C GLU A 119 2.47 0.31 13.15
N ILE A 120 1.38 -0.18 12.56
CA ILE A 120 1.39 -0.86 11.27
C ILE A 120 1.26 0.18 10.15
N PHE A 121 2.18 0.10 9.19
CA PHE A 121 2.11 0.86 7.95
C PHE A 121 1.80 -0.06 6.78
N ASN A 122 0.85 0.34 5.95
CA ASN A 122 0.37 -0.47 4.83
C ASN A 122 1.37 -0.45 3.67
N VAL A 123 1.69 -1.62 3.14
CA VAL A 123 2.64 -1.79 2.02
C VAL A 123 1.97 -1.65 0.64
N GLY A 124 0.65 -1.59 0.60
CA GLY A 124 -0.13 -1.40 -0.63
C GLY A 124 -0.11 0.04 -1.15
N ILE A 125 0.36 1.00 -0.35
CA ILE A 125 0.48 2.42 -0.72
C ILE A 125 1.86 2.93 -0.35
N LEU A 126 2.70 3.20 -1.33
CA LEU A 126 4.05 3.74 -1.16
C LEU A 126 4.29 4.87 -2.15
N GLY A 127 4.90 5.96 -1.71
CA GLY A 127 5.27 7.07 -2.58
C GLY A 127 6.58 7.73 -2.15
N GLY A 128 7.25 8.38 -3.10
CA GLY A 128 8.48 9.09 -2.77
C GLY A 128 9.35 9.40 -3.99
N GLU A 129 10.56 9.90 -3.71
CA GLU A 129 11.56 10.14 -4.75
C GLU A 129 11.90 8.81 -5.47
N SER A 130 11.94 8.84 -6.78
CA SER A 130 11.98 7.64 -7.64
C SER A 130 13.19 6.74 -7.37
N GLU A 131 14.35 7.32 -7.07
CA GLU A 131 15.57 6.57 -6.72
C GLU A 131 15.36 5.75 -5.44
N TYR A 132 14.75 6.35 -4.42
CA TYR A 132 14.54 5.70 -3.13
C TYR A 132 13.44 4.62 -3.20
N ILE A 133 12.39 4.83 -4.00
CA ILE A 133 11.37 3.80 -4.25
C ILE A 133 11.99 2.61 -4.99
N LYS A 134 12.82 2.85 -6.01
CA LYS A 134 13.56 1.79 -6.73
C LYS A 134 14.38 0.94 -5.76
N ASP A 135 15.20 1.58 -4.92
CA ASP A 135 16.09 0.88 -3.98
C ASP A 135 15.29 0.17 -2.88
N LEU A 136 14.19 0.75 -2.42
CA LEU A 136 13.28 0.12 -1.48
C LEU A 136 12.67 -1.16 -2.06
N CYS A 137 12.21 -1.14 -3.31
CA CYS A 137 11.66 -2.32 -3.98
C CYS A 137 12.66 -3.49 -4.00
N LEU A 138 13.93 -3.23 -4.35
CA LEU A 138 14.95 -4.28 -4.30
C LEU A 138 15.15 -4.81 -2.88
N ASN A 139 15.25 -3.92 -1.89
CA ASN A 139 15.42 -4.32 -0.50
C ASN A 139 14.24 -5.15 0.02
N LEU A 140 13.02 -4.76 -0.29
CA LEU A 140 11.83 -5.53 0.09
C LEU A 140 11.84 -6.92 -0.54
N PHE A 141 12.10 -7.02 -1.84
CA PHE A 141 12.20 -8.31 -2.52
C PHE A 141 13.22 -9.22 -1.83
N LEU A 142 14.47 -8.75 -1.67
CA LEU A 142 15.55 -9.54 -1.09
C LEU A 142 15.27 -9.97 0.36
N ASN A 143 14.53 -9.16 1.11
CA ASN A 143 14.16 -9.51 2.49
C ASN A 143 12.94 -10.45 2.56
N CYS A 144 12.09 -10.48 1.53
CA CYS A 144 10.92 -11.37 1.47
C CYS A 144 11.27 -12.80 1.03
N VAL A 145 12.16 -12.97 0.05
CA VAL A 145 12.40 -14.25 -0.64
C VAL A 145 12.86 -15.41 0.23
N ASN A 146 13.42 -15.12 1.40
CA ASN A 146 13.95 -16.14 2.32
C ASN A 146 13.07 -16.33 3.57
N ARG A 147 11.80 -15.93 3.51
CA ARG A 147 10.89 -16.06 4.64
C ARG A 147 10.10 -17.39 4.60
N PRO A 148 9.69 -17.89 5.76
CA PRO A 148 9.09 -19.24 5.86
C PRO A 148 7.64 -19.32 5.40
N ILE A 149 6.96 -18.19 5.18
CA ILE A 149 5.56 -18.12 4.76
C ILE A 149 5.42 -17.26 3.50
N PRO A 150 4.38 -17.49 2.68
CA PRO A 150 4.29 -16.86 1.34
C PRO A 150 3.87 -15.39 1.34
N ILE A 151 3.14 -14.92 2.35
CA ILE A 151 2.66 -13.52 2.43
C ILE A 151 3.37 -12.85 3.59
N VAL A 152 4.44 -12.12 3.29
CA VAL A 152 5.35 -11.54 4.30
C VAL A 152 5.66 -10.07 4.04
N ASP A 153 5.20 -9.55 2.93
CA ASP A 153 5.56 -8.21 2.43
C ASP A 153 5.27 -7.11 3.45
N GLN A 154 4.11 -7.13 4.11
CA GLN A 154 3.77 -6.13 5.13
C GLN A 154 4.65 -6.23 6.38
N ALA A 155 4.94 -7.44 6.89
CA ALA A 155 5.84 -7.60 8.03
C ALA A 155 7.27 -7.17 7.68
N VAL A 156 7.76 -7.56 6.49
CA VAL A 156 9.08 -7.17 6.00
C VAL A 156 9.17 -5.66 5.80
N PHE A 157 8.16 -5.05 5.19
CA PHE A 157 8.08 -3.61 5.04
C PHE A 157 8.17 -2.88 6.37
N ASN A 158 7.34 -3.25 7.35
CA ASN A 158 7.29 -2.57 8.64
C ASN A 158 8.60 -2.73 9.44
N VAL A 159 9.26 -3.88 9.39
CA VAL A 159 10.59 -4.04 9.99
C VAL A 159 11.61 -3.15 9.28
N THR A 160 11.59 -3.11 7.96
CA THR A 160 12.50 -2.29 7.14
C THR A 160 12.36 -0.80 7.46
N VAL A 161 11.15 -0.26 7.37
CA VAL A 161 10.92 1.19 7.53
C VAL A 161 11.14 1.69 8.96
N ASN A 162 10.99 0.83 9.94
CA ASN A 162 11.29 1.15 11.35
C ASN A 162 12.76 0.92 11.73
N THR A 163 13.60 0.54 10.77
CA THR A 163 15.05 0.27 11.00
C THR A 163 15.89 1.27 10.19
N LYS A 164 17.00 1.74 10.79
CA LYS A 164 17.94 2.60 10.06
C LYS A 164 18.59 1.86 8.88
N PRO A 165 18.85 2.54 7.77
CA PRO A 165 18.70 3.98 7.54
C PRO A 165 17.28 4.41 7.14
N TYR A 166 16.37 3.49 6.85
CA TYR A 166 15.04 3.81 6.33
C TYR A 166 14.21 4.67 7.29
N SER A 167 14.25 4.41 8.60
CA SER A 167 13.50 5.21 9.58
C SER A 167 13.85 6.70 9.56
N ASP A 168 15.02 7.07 9.05
CA ASP A 168 15.46 8.46 8.98
C ASP A 168 14.89 9.20 7.76
N ILE A 169 14.53 8.45 6.69
CA ILE A 169 14.09 9.01 5.40
C ILE A 169 12.60 8.85 5.13
N PHE A 170 11.87 8.07 5.94
CA PHE A 170 10.44 7.88 5.79
C PHE A 170 9.62 8.98 6.46
N LYS A 171 8.59 9.46 5.76
CA LYS A 171 7.45 10.16 6.33
C LYS A 171 6.37 9.12 6.64
N PHE A 172 6.06 8.99 7.92
CA PHE A 172 5.01 8.12 8.43
C PHE A 172 3.69 8.90 8.45
N CYS A 173 2.89 8.75 7.37
CA CYS A 173 1.62 9.46 7.25
C CYS A 173 0.54 8.76 8.06
N ARG A 174 -0.06 9.51 8.98
CA ARG A 174 -1.21 9.10 9.79
C ARG A 174 -2.51 9.63 9.20
N LEU A 175 -3.65 9.24 9.78
CA LEU A 175 -4.96 9.72 9.33
C LEU A 175 -5.08 11.24 9.42
N SER A 176 -4.54 11.84 10.47
CA SER A 176 -4.51 13.30 10.67
C SER A 176 -3.73 14.05 9.59
N ASP A 177 -2.76 13.42 8.91
CA ASP A 177 -2.05 14.03 7.77
C ASP A 177 -2.93 14.19 6.52
N GLY A 178 -4.07 13.49 6.43
CA GLY A 178 -5.00 13.58 5.30
C GLY A 178 -4.48 12.96 4.00
N PHE A 179 -3.38 12.19 4.04
CA PHE A 179 -2.83 11.61 2.81
C PHE A 179 -3.61 10.38 2.38
N ALA A 180 -3.70 9.36 3.23
CA ALA A 180 -4.47 8.17 2.88
C ALA A 180 -5.14 7.55 4.10
N VAL A 181 -6.26 6.88 3.86
CA VAL A 181 -6.92 5.99 4.81
C VAL A 181 -6.88 4.55 4.33
N ASN A 182 -6.61 3.63 5.26
CA ASN A 182 -6.72 2.18 5.06
C ASN A 182 -8.04 1.72 5.71
N ALA A 183 -9.14 1.74 4.94
CA ALA A 183 -10.49 1.51 5.45
C ALA A 183 -10.72 0.09 6.00
N GLY A 184 -9.95 -0.88 5.54
CA GLY A 184 -10.02 -2.27 6.01
C GLY A 184 -9.65 -2.48 7.49
N THR A 185 -8.99 -1.49 8.12
CA THR A 185 -8.70 -1.51 9.56
C THR A 185 -9.49 -0.45 10.32
N THR A 186 -9.73 0.69 9.70
CA THR A 186 -10.31 1.86 10.39
C THR A 186 -11.82 1.96 10.28
N ASN A 187 -12.44 1.33 9.27
CA ASN A 187 -13.85 1.52 8.96
C ASN A 187 -14.60 0.22 8.57
N ASP A 188 -13.92 -0.90 8.36
CA ASP A 188 -14.55 -2.18 8.01
C ASP A 188 -15.57 -2.61 9.07
N PRO A 189 -16.89 -2.67 8.76
CA PRO A 189 -17.91 -3.02 9.74
C PRO A 189 -17.75 -4.44 10.31
N ALA A 190 -17.04 -5.32 9.63
CA ALA A 190 -16.75 -6.66 10.15
C ALA A 190 -15.69 -6.67 11.26
N LYS A 191 -14.89 -5.61 11.39
CA LYS A 191 -13.74 -5.54 12.30
C LYS A 191 -13.79 -4.37 13.27
N ILE A 192 -14.45 -3.28 12.89
CA ILE A 192 -14.36 -2.00 13.58
C ILE A 192 -14.76 -2.08 15.07
N ASP A 193 -15.72 -2.91 15.44
CA ASP A 193 -16.13 -3.06 16.85
C ASP A 193 -14.98 -3.57 17.72
N SER A 194 -14.11 -4.42 17.17
CA SER A 194 -12.95 -4.95 17.88
C SER A 194 -11.73 -4.02 17.82
N PHE A 195 -11.62 -3.21 16.76
CA PHE A 195 -10.47 -2.33 16.53
C PHE A 195 -10.66 -0.94 17.09
N LYS A 196 -11.88 -0.40 17.09
CA LYS A 196 -12.18 0.98 17.51
C LYS A 196 -11.58 1.37 18.87
N PRO A 197 -11.62 0.52 19.94
CA PRO A 197 -11.00 0.88 21.21
C PRO A 197 -9.46 0.93 21.18
N LYS A 198 -8.84 0.43 20.12
CA LYS A 198 -7.39 0.27 19.94
C LYS A 198 -6.83 1.17 18.85
N LEU A 199 -7.70 1.82 18.07
CA LEU A 199 -7.27 2.75 17.04
C LEU A 199 -6.45 3.88 17.66
N LEU A 200 -5.35 4.21 17.00
CA LEU A 200 -4.45 5.29 17.38
C LEU A 200 -4.99 6.67 17.03
N GLU A 201 -5.94 6.72 16.10
CA GLU A 201 -6.62 7.93 15.64
C GLU A 201 -8.10 7.61 15.34
N GLU A 202 -8.92 8.63 15.22
CA GLU A 202 -10.34 8.47 14.89
C GLU A 202 -10.51 7.89 13.47
N SER A 203 -11.52 7.04 13.30
CA SER A 203 -11.94 6.50 12.00
C SER A 203 -12.26 7.60 11.01
N ALA A 204 -12.08 7.32 9.72
CA ALA A 204 -12.47 8.23 8.67
C ALA A 204 -13.99 8.45 8.63
N LYS A 205 -14.38 9.61 8.10
CA LYS A 205 -15.78 10.00 7.89
C LYS A 205 -16.10 9.94 6.41
N PHE A 206 -17.33 9.60 6.09
CA PHE A 206 -17.88 9.64 4.75
C PHE A 206 -19.18 10.47 4.77
N ASP A 207 -19.25 11.49 3.95
CA ASP A 207 -20.41 12.38 3.87
C ASP A 207 -21.41 12.01 2.77
N GLY A 208 -21.20 10.88 2.11
CA GLY A 208 -21.97 10.40 0.96
C GLY A 208 -21.33 10.75 -0.39
N GLU A 209 -20.20 11.45 -0.39
CA GLU A 209 -19.47 11.83 -1.59
C GLU A 209 -17.94 11.73 -1.44
N ILE A 210 -17.42 12.16 -0.27
CA ILE A 210 -15.98 12.30 0.01
C ILE A 210 -15.64 11.63 1.34
N VAL A 211 -14.50 10.93 1.36
CA VAL A 211 -13.91 10.36 2.56
C VAL A 211 -12.91 11.35 3.15
N SER A 212 -13.06 11.69 4.42
CA SER A 212 -12.24 12.68 5.13
C SER A 212 -11.78 12.19 6.51
N ASN A 213 -10.76 12.83 7.08
CA ASN A 213 -10.32 12.58 8.45
C ASN A 213 -11.25 13.24 9.49
N SER A 214 -10.89 13.15 10.78
CA SER A 214 -11.66 13.73 11.89
C SER A 214 -11.81 15.26 11.79
N ASP A 215 -10.86 15.94 11.15
CA ASP A 215 -10.87 17.40 10.95
C ASP A 215 -11.60 17.83 9.67
N ASN A 216 -12.28 16.90 8.99
CA ASN A 216 -12.95 17.08 7.70
C ASN A 216 -12.01 17.46 6.55
N VAL A 217 -10.73 17.09 6.63
CA VAL A 217 -9.79 17.18 5.52
C VAL A 217 -9.97 15.96 4.63
N PRO A 218 -10.29 16.13 3.33
CA PRO A 218 -10.40 15.02 2.39
C PRO A 218 -9.09 14.25 2.30
N PHE A 219 -9.17 12.92 2.34
CA PHE A 219 -8.01 12.10 2.01
C PHE A 219 -7.66 12.21 0.53
N VAL A 220 -6.38 12.21 0.24
CA VAL A 220 -5.91 12.13 -1.15
C VAL A 220 -6.22 10.76 -1.73
N ILE A 221 -6.06 9.71 -0.94
CA ILE A 221 -6.26 8.32 -1.33
C ILE A 221 -7.16 7.61 -0.33
N VAL A 222 -8.10 6.82 -0.85
CA VAL A 222 -8.91 5.89 -0.06
C VAL A 222 -8.59 4.47 -0.51
N HIS A 223 -7.99 3.70 0.39
CA HIS A 223 -7.59 2.31 0.16
C HIS A 223 -8.51 1.36 0.91
N GLN A 224 -8.77 0.19 0.33
CA GLN A 224 -9.65 -0.84 0.88
C GLN A 224 -11.10 -0.34 1.13
N TYR A 225 -11.55 0.61 0.31
CA TYR A 225 -12.90 1.15 0.43
C TYR A 225 -13.98 0.09 0.16
N ASP A 226 -13.64 -0.94 -0.61
CA ASP A 226 -14.49 -2.09 -0.91
C ASP A 226 -14.87 -2.91 0.35
N ARG A 227 -14.15 -2.72 1.46
CA ARG A 227 -14.46 -3.33 2.76
C ARG A 227 -15.60 -2.64 3.50
N VAL A 228 -15.99 -1.45 3.05
CA VAL A 228 -17.08 -0.66 3.64
C VAL A 228 -18.22 -0.60 2.61
N PRO A 229 -19.26 -1.44 2.74
CA PRO A 229 -20.33 -1.57 1.72
C PRO A 229 -20.98 -0.25 1.32
N GLU A 230 -21.24 0.63 2.30
CA GLU A 230 -21.85 1.95 2.05
C GLU A 230 -20.94 2.85 1.19
N TRP A 231 -19.63 2.74 1.33
CA TRP A 231 -18.67 3.49 0.53
C TRP A 231 -18.51 2.89 -0.85
N ASN A 232 -18.43 1.55 -0.91
CA ASN A 232 -18.17 0.81 -2.14
C ASN A 232 -19.18 1.18 -3.24
N GLU A 233 -20.47 1.15 -2.93
CA GLU A 233 -21.52 1.46 -3.90
C GLU A 233 -21.40 2.87 -4.49
N VAL A 234 -21.18 3.86 -3.63
CA VAL A 234 -21.10 5.27 -4.06
C VAL A 234 -19.77 5.58 -4.77
N LEU A 235 -18.67 5.08 -4.23
CA LEU A 235 -17.33 5.38 -4.76
C LEU A 235 -17.05 4.63 -6.06
N ASP A 236 -17.55 3.39 -6.22
CA ASP A 236 -17.48 2.67 -7.49
C ASP A 236 -18.29 3.41 -8.58
N ALA A 237 -19.51 3.82 -8.28
CA ALA A 237 -20.31 4.59 -9.24
C ALA A 237 -19.64 5.92 -9.63
N LYS A 238 -19.01 6.61 -8.67
CA LYS A 238 -18.36 7.91 -8.91
C LYS A 238 -17.04 7.80 -9.69
N TYR A 239 -16.21 6.84 -9.38
CA TYR A 239 -14.80 6.78 -9.86
C TYR A 239 -14.56 5.74 -10.94
N ARG A 240 -15.42 4.73 -11.05
CA ARG A 240 -15.28 3.65 -12.05
C ARG A 240 -16.33 3.71 -13.15
N GLY A 241 -17.36 4.53 -12.98
CA GLY A 241 -18.50 4.58 -13.86
C GLY A 241 -19.47 3.41 -13.62
N GLU A 242 -20.68 3.51 -14.14
CA GLU A 242 -21.63 2.40 -14.13
C GLU A 242 -21.07 1.24 -14.95
N ALA A 243 -20.96 0.06 -14.34
CA ALA A 243 -20.56 -1.17 -14.99
C ALA A 243 -21.66 -1.69 -15.94
#